data_713daa549b98595114a2b88642f5bb90
#
_entry.id   713daa549b98595114a2b88642f5bb90
#
_cell.length_a   1.000
_cell.length_b   1.000
_cell.length_c   1.000
_cell.angle_alpha   90.00
_cell.angle_beta   90.00
_cell.angle_gamma   90.00
#
_symmetry.space_group_name_H-M   'P 1'
#
loop_
_entity.id
_entity.type
_entity.pdbx_description
1 polymer ?
#
loop_
_entity_poly.entity_id
_entity_poly.type
_entity_poly.pdbx_seq_one_letter_code
_entity_poly.pdbx_strand_id
1 'polypeptide(L)'
;TQFPLEKLLSSIRDCVGSSFHTVDSTAVAKAAFGESIAGNLMILGFGYQLGGIPVPSVAIEKAIELNGQAVQMNVQAFRMGRAAAAKPDEVTRLLSSFPASQPVAVDETVAQTVERLESHLVTYQSKGYARRYRSLVDDAQTAESGIKGTDLRLTLAIAQSYHKLLAVKDEYEVARLYTDKRFKESLESTFKGSYRLKVNLAPPIMSKPNLKNNTIQKRAFGGWIFTLFRLMTLLRRIRGSVFDPFRYSKDRVFDQQLVRNYEQTVSNLCAGLSASNLEAATEIALLP
;
A
#
# COMPACT_ATOMS: atom_id res chain seq x y z
N THR A 1 3.03 16.04 -5.95
CA THR A 1 2.43 16.19 -7.31
C THR A 1 1.08 15.48 -7.28
N GLN A 2 -0.02 16.21 -7.48
CA GLN A 2 -1.32 15.58 -7.66
C GLN A 2 -1.29 14.73 -8.94
N PHE A 3 -1.79 13.49 -8.85
CA PHE A 3 -1.92 12.61 -10.02
C PHE A 3 -2.79 13.32 -11.08
N PRO A 4 -2.32 13.50 -12.33
CA PRO A 4 -3.00 14.33 -13.32
C PRO A 4 -4.19 13.61 -13.96
N LEU A 5 -5.15 13.20 -13.12
CA LEU A 5 -6.29 12.36 -13.51
C LEU A 5 -7.09 12.96 -14.68
N GLU A 6 -7.46 14.23 -14.56
CA GLU A 6 -8.27 14.91 -15.59
C GLU A 6 -7.57 14.97 -16.95
N LYS A 7 -6.26 15.23 -16.94
CA LYS A 7 -5.45 15.25 -18.17
C LYS A 7 -5.40 13.88 -18.84
N LEU A 8 -5.26 12.81 -18.04
CA LEU A 8 -5.26 11.44 -18.55
C LEU A 8 -6.63 11.03 -19.09
N LEU A 9 -7.71 11.36 -18.36
CA LEU A 9 -9.07 11.07 -18.80
C LEU A 9 -9.40 11.80 -20.09
N SER A 10 -9.00 13.08 -20.22
CA SER A 10 -9.16 13.85 -21.45
C SER A 10 -8.41 13.20 -22.62
N SER A 11 -7.13 12.86 -22.43
CA SER A 11 -6.33 12.23 -23.49
C SER A 11 -6.92 10.90 -23.97
N ILE A 12 -7.45 10.07 -23.05
CA ILE A 12 -8.10 8.81 -23.41
C ILE A 12 -9.40 9.09 -24.15
N ARG A 13 -10.21 10.04 -23.68
CA ARG A 13 -11.49 10.43 -24.32
C ARG A 13 -11.25 10.92 -25.75
N ASP A 14 -10.20 11.69 -25.99
CA ASP A 14 -9.84 12.19 -27.31
C ASP A 14 -9.46 11.05 -28.27
N CYS A 15 -8.87 9.94 -27.74
CA CYS A 15 -8.49 8.79 -28.55
C CYS A 15 -9.67 7.86 -28.87
N VAL A 16 -10.60 7.64 -27.93
CA VAL A 16 -11.65 6.61 -28.07
C VAL A 16 -13.07 7.18 -28.29
N GLY A 17 -13.24 8.50 -28.20
CA GLY A 17 -14.49 9.20 -28.49
C GLY A 17 -15.65 8.74 -27.62
N SER A 18 -16.79 8.42 -28.28
CA SER A 18 -18.03 7.99 -27.60
C SER A 18 -17.93 6.64 -26.89
N SER A 19 -16.88 5.85 -27.16
CA SER A 19 -16.63 4.57 -26.47
C SER A 19 -15.94 4.76 -25.12
N PHE A 20 -15.78 6.00 -24.66
CA PHE A 20 -15.19 6.31 -23.36
C PHE A 20 -16.21 6.14 -22.24
N HIS A 21 -15.95 5.15 -21.37
CA HIS A 21 -16.74 4.89 -20.17
C HIS A 21 -15.84 4.78 -18.96
N THR A 22 -16.27 5.32 -17.84
CA THR A 22 -15.51 5.28 -16.57
C THR A 22 -16.37 4.80 -15.42
N VAL A 23 -15.76 4.11 -14.48
CA VAL A 23 -16.37 3.72 -13.21
C VAL A 23 -15.31 3.72 -12.12
N ASP A 24 -15.62 4.29 -10.96
CA ASP A 24 -14.78 4.13 -9.76
C ASP A 24 -15.03 2.77 -9.12
N SER A 25 -14.44 1.74 -9.71
CA SER A 25 -14.57 0.36 -9.24
C SER A 25 -14.02 0.18 -7.82
N THR A 26 -13.02 0.96 -7.43
CA THR A 26 -12.42 0.90 -6.09
C THR A 26 -13.38 1.42 -5.02
N ALA A 27 -14.03 2.56 -5.27
CA ALA A 27 -15.00 3.12 -4.34
C ALA A 27 -16.21 2.18 -4.20
N VAL A 28 -16.75 1.69 -5.33
CA VAL A 28 -17.88 0.76 -5.31
C VAL A 28 -17.53 -0.55 -4.62
N ALA A 29 -16.37 -1.13 -4.90
CA ALA A 29 -15.93 -2.38 -4.27
C ALA A 29 -15.75 -2.23 -2.76
N LYS A 30 -15.13 -1.14 -2.30
CA LYS A 30 -15.01 -0.85 -0.87
C LYS A 30 -16.37 -0.67 -0.18
N ALA A 31 -17.29 0.05 -0.83
CA ALA A 31 -18.63 0.26 -0.29
C ALA A 31 -19.44 -1.05 -0.21
N ALA A 32 -19.41 -1.88 -1.26
CA ALA A 32 -20.22 -3.08 -1.34
C ALA A 32 -19.63 -4.31 -0.63
N PHE A 33 -18.28 -4.43 -0.62
CA PHE A 33 -17.59 -5.64 -0.16
C PHE A 33 -16.57 -5.38 0.97
N GLY A 34 -16.34 -4.11 1.35
CA GLY A 34 -15.33 -3.74 2.33
C GLY A 34 -13.88 -3.81 1.82
N GLU A 35 -13.65 -4.31 0.59
CA GLU A 35 -12.33 -4.57 0.04
C GLU A 35 -12.19 -4.05 -1.40
N SER A 36 -11.06 -3.41 -1.71
CA SER A 36 -10.79 -2.88 -3.06
C SER A 36 -10.48 -3.96 -4.10
N ILE A 37 -10.08 -5.16 -3.67
CA ILE A 37 -9.70 -6.26 -4.56
C ILE A 37 -10.85 -6.74 -5.46
N ALA A 38 -12.09 -6.62 -4.98
CA ALA A 38 -13.30 -6.93 -5.75
C ALA A 38 -13.48 -5.99 -6.97
N GLY A 39 -12.83 -4.83 -6.97
CA GLY A 39 -12.84 -3.88 -8.08
C GLY A 39 -12.38 -4.46 -9.42
N ASN A 40 -11.48 -5.45 -9.40
CA ASN A 40 -11.00 -6.09 -10.62
C ASN A 40 -12.12 -6.84 -11.36
N LEU A 41 -12.90 -7.66 -10.64
CA LEU A 41 -14.02 -8.38 -11.21
C LEU A 41 -15.20 -7.45 -11.55
N MET A 42 -15.31 -6.35 -10.81
CA MET A 42 -16.29 -5.31 -11.11
C MET A 42 -15.97 -4.60 -12.44
N ILE A 43 -14.71 -4.20 -12.70
CA ILE A 43 -14.31 -3.63 -13.99
C ILE A 43 -14.57 -4.63 -15.12
N LEU A 44 -14.27 -5.90 -14.91
CA LEU A 44 -14.55 -6.96 -15.87
C LEU A 44 -16.07 -7.02 -16.20
N GLY A 45 -16.92 -6.98 -15.18
CA GLY A 45 -18.37 -6.96 -15.35
C GLY A 45 -18.88 -5.71 -16.06
N PHE A 46 -18.31 -4.55 -15.74
CA PHE A 46 -18.62 -3.28 -16.38
C PHE A 46 -18.29 -3.32 -17.89
N GLY A 47 -17.08 -3.69 -18.25
CA GLY A 47 -16.65 -3.82 -19.65
C GLY A 47 -17.42 -4.91 -20.40
N TYR A 48 -17.78 -6.01 -19.72
CA TYR A 48 -18.65 -7.04 -20.27
C TYR A 48 -20.01 -6.50 -20.71
N GLN A 49 -20.67 -5.73 -19.81
CA GLN A 49 -22.00 -5.19 -20.07
C GLN A 49 -22.00 -4.14 -21.19
N LEU A 50 -20.87 -3.47 -21.40
CA LEU A 50 -20.64 -2.55 -22.52
C LEU A 50 -20.32 -3.26 -23.85
N GLY A 51 -20.32 -4.60 -23.86
CA GLY A 51 -20.05 -5.38 -25.07
C GLY A 51 -18.56 -5.61 -25.40
N GLY A 52 -17.65 -5.22 -24.50
CA GLY A 52 -16.21 -5.35 -24.71
C GLY A 52 -15.67 -6.78 -24.62
N ILE A 53 -16.49 -7.76 -24.20
CA ILE A 53 -16.03 -9.15 -23.97
C ILE A 53 -16.96 -10.14 -24.68
N PRO A 54 -16.50 -10.81 -25.75
CA PRO A 54 -17.31 -11.69 -26.58
C PRO A 54 -17.41 -13.12 -26.00
N VAL A 55 -17.73 -13.25 -24.70
CA VAL A 55 -17.89 -14.51 -23.99
C VAL A 55 -19.18 -14.50 -23.19
N PRO A 56 -19.99 -15.57 -23.14
CA PRO A 56 -21.21 -15.58 -22.34
C PRO A 56 -20.94 -15.36 -20.85
N SER A 57 -21.79 -14.59 -20.16
CA SER A 57 -21.61 -14.30 -18.73
C SER A 57 -21.55 -15.57 -17.88
N VAL A 58 -22.31 -16.60 -18.24
CA VAL A 58 -22.29 -17.91 -17.56
C VAL A 58 -20.89 -18.56 -17.62
N ALA A 59 -20.18 -18.40 -18.73
CA ALA A 59 -18.81 -18.94 -18.87
C ALA A 59 -17.83 -18.16 -17.99
N ILE A 60 -17.98 -16.83 -17.84
CA ILE A 60 -17.16 -16.02 -16.95
C ILE A 60 -17.43 -16.40 -15.49
N GLU A 61 -18.70 -16.48 -15.09
CA GLU A 61 -19.06 -16.91 -13.73
C GLU A 61 -18.54 -18.32 -13.43
N LYS A 62 -18.61 -19.24 -14.41
CA LYS A 62 -18.04 -20.59 -14.28
C LYS A 62 -16.52 -20.58 -14.13
N ALA A 63 -15.82 -19.72 -14.84
CA ALA A 63 -14.38 -19.55 -14.69
C ALA A 63 -14.01 -19.01 -13.29
N ILE A 64 -14.79 -18.09 -12.73
CA ILE A 64 -14.63 -17.61 -11.36
C ILE A 64 -14.83 -18.76 -10.36
N GLU A 65 -15.84 -19.61 -10.55
CA GLU A 65 -16.05 -20.78 -9.70
C GLU A 65 -14.88 -21.75 -9.75
N LEU A 66 -14.38 -22.06 -10.96
CA LEU A 66 -13.24 -22.96 -11.16
C LEU A 66 -11.94 -22.44 -10.57
N ASN A 67 -11.76 -21.11 -10.53
CA ASN A 67 -10.61 -20.48 -9.87
C ASN A 67 -10.62 -20.70 -8.34
N GLY A 68 -11.78 -20.90 -7.73
CA GLY A 68 -11.92 -21.29 -6.32
C GLY A 68 -11.53 -20.23 -5.27
N GLN A 69 -11.19 -19.01 -5.69
CA GLN A 69 -10.77 -17.93 -4.79
C GLN A 69 -11.91 -16.95 -4.57
N ALA A 70 -12.35 -16.77 -3.31
CA ALA A 70 -13.40 -15.82 -2.92
C ALA A 70 -14.63 -15.83 -3.88
N VAL A 71 -15.07 -17.01 -4.29
CA VAL A 71 -16.01 -17.24 -5.41
C VAL A 71 -17.25 -16.37 -5.29
N GLN A 72 -17.93 -16.38 -4.15
CA GLN A 72 -19.16 -15.60 -3.96
C GLN A 72 -18.93 -14.10 -4.15
N MET A 73 -17.88 -13.56 -3.53
CA MET A 73 -17.54 -12.14 -3.65
C MET A 73 -17.21 -11.78 -5.10
N ASN A 74 -16.43 -12.61 -5.79
CA ASN A 74 -16.00 -12.37 -7.15
C ASN A 74 -17.16 -12.43 -8.15
N VAL A 75 -18.09 -13.37 -8.01
CA VAL A 75 -19.31 -13.44 -8.83
C VAL A 75 -20.20 -12.23 -8.56
N GLN A 76 -20.38 -11.84 -7.30
CA GLN A 76 -21.17 -10.64 -6.96
C GLN A 76 -20.52 -9.36 -7.48
N ALA A 77 -19.19 -9.23 -7.41
CA ALA A 77 -18.46 -8.09 -7.96
C ALA A 77 -18.61 -7.99 -9.48
N PHE A 78 -18.51 -9.11 -10.20
CA PHE A 78 -18.78 -9.15 -11.64
C PHE A 78 -20.20 -8.70 -11.97
N ARG A 79 -21.20 -9.21 -11.25
CA ARG A 79 -22.62 -8.81 -11.43
C ARG A 79 -22.86 -7.35 -11.07
N MET A 80 -22.20 -6.84 -10.01
CA MET A 80 -22.27 -5.42 -9.63
C MET A 80 -21.68 -4.52 -10.72
N GLY A 81 -20.58 -4.92 -11.34
CA GLY A 81 -19.99 -4.20 -12.48
C GLY A 81 -20.95 -4.12 -13.67
N ARG A 82 -21.64 -5.20 -13.99
CA ARG A 82 -22.69 -5.22 -15.01
C ARG A 82 -23.84 -4.27 -14.66
N ALA A 83 -24.27 -4.28 -13.41
CA ALA A 83 -25.30 -3.37 -12.92
C ALA A 83 -24.87 -1.90 -13.03
N ALA A 84 -23.60 -1.60 -12.72
CA ALA A 84 -23.04 -0.25 -12.82
C ALA A 84 -23.04 0.29 -14.26
N ALA A 85 -22.82 -0.56 -15.25
CA ALA A 85 -22.90 -0.17 -16.65
C ALA A 85 -24.35 -0.01 -17.13
N ALA A 86 -25.27 -0.88 -16.66
CA ALA A 86 -26.67 -0.86 -17.08
C ALA A 86 -27.49 0.22 -16.37
N LYS A 87 -27.13 0.56 -15.12
CA LYS A 87 -27.91 1.46 -14.25
C LYS A 87 -26.97 2.34 -13.39
N PRO A 88 -26.23 3.26 -13.99
CA PRO A 88 -25.22 4.06 -13.29
C PRO A 88 -25.80 4.90 -12.14
N ASP A 89 -27.04 5.40 -12.29
CA ASP A 89 -27.68 6.21 -11.26
C ASP A 89 -28.02 5.41 -9.98
N GLU A 90 -28.33 4.13 -10.11
CA GLU A 90 -28.59 3.27 -8.95
C GLU A 90 -27.29 3.03 -8.17
N VAL A 91 -26.17 2.84 -8.87
CA VAL A 91 -24.86 2.65 -8.23
C VAL A 91 -24.39 3.95 -7.58
N THR A 92 -24.59 5.10 -8.22
CA THR A 92 -24.29 6.41 -7.63
C THR A 92 -25.10 6.66 -6.36
N ARG A 93 -26.39 6.31 -6.34
CA ARG A 93 -27.20 6.38 -5.13
C ARG A 93 -26.75 5.43 -4.05
N LEU A 94 -26.33 4.22 -4.43
CA LEU A 94 -25.74 3.26 -3.48
C LEU A 94 -24.47 3.85 -2.84
N LEU A 95 -23.56 4.39 -3.65
CA LEU A 95 -22.33 5.00 -3.15
C LEU A 95 -22.60 6.17 -2.20
N SER A 96 -23.57 7.00 -2.47
CA SER A 96 -23.93 8.14 -1.61
C SER A 96 -24.56 7.72 -0.27
N SER A 97 -25.09 6.49 -0.16
CA SER A 97 -25.63 5.94 1.09
C SER A 97 -24.54 5.38 2.03
N PHE A 98 -23.33 5.13 1.52
CA PHE A 98 -22.20 4.76 2.35
C PHE A 98 -21.44 6.01 2.79
N PRO A 99 -21.04 6.13 4.07
CA PRO A 99 -20.17 7.22 4.47
C PRO A 99 -18.90 7.11 3.62
N ALA A 100 -18.67 8.14 2.82
CA ALA A 100 -17.45 8.23 2.03
C ALA A 100 -16.27 8.01 3.00
N SER A 101 -15.52 6.93 2.81
CA SER A 101 -14.19 6.81 3.37
C SER A 101 -13.33 7.83 2.63
N GLN A 102 -13.58 9.12 2.89
CA GLN A 102 -12.63 10.14 2.47
C GLN A 102 -11.32 9.74 3.15
N PRO A 103 -10.22 9.60 2.42
CA PRO A 103 -8.94 9.77 3.06
C PRO A 103 -9.07 11.14 3.72
N VAL A 104 -9.03 11.16 5.05
CA VAL A 104 -8.92 12.41 5.78
C VAL A 104 -7.62 12.98 5.26
N ALA A 105 -7.71 13.92 4.32
CA ALA A 105 -6.64 14.81 4.00
C ALA A 105 -6.47 15.64 5.29
N VAL A 106 -5.68 15.12 6.21
CA VAL A 106 -5.18 15.90 7.30
C VAL A 106 -4.25 16.89 6.61
N ASP A 107 -4.59 18.17 6.62
CA ASP A 107 -3.65 19.24 6.24
C ASP A 107 -2.51 19.24 7.26
N GLU A 108 -1.69 18.19 7.19
CA GLU A 108 -0.50 18.07 8.01
C GLU A 108 0.57 19.03 7.47
N THR A 109 1.11 19.86 8.32
CA THR A 109 2.33 20.59 7.99
C THR A 109 3.50 19.61 7.78
N VAL A 110 4.53 20.06 7.06
CA VAL A 110 5.76 19.25 6.87
C VAL A 110 6.31 18.76 8.21
N ALA A 111 6.35 19.63 9.22
CA ALA A 111 6.81 19.29 10.56
C ALA A 111 5.98 18.18 11.23
N GLN A 112 4.65 18.26 11.15
CA GLN A 112 3.76 17.22 11.67
C GLN A 112 3.90 15.89 10.95
N THR A 113 4.07 15.92 9.62
CA THR A 113 4.33 14.72 8.83
C THR A 113 5.64 14.07 9.25
N VAL A 114 6.73 14.84 9.38
CA VAL A 114 8.05 14.34 9.81
C VAL A 114 7.96 13.71 11.20
N GLU A 115 7.32 14.37 12.16
CA GLU A 115 7.16 13.86 13.53
C GLU A 115 6.36 12.55 13.58
N ARG A 116 5.27 12.47 12.83
CA ARG A 116 4.46 11.25 12.72
C ARG A 116 5.25 10.07 12.13
N LEU A 117 6.00 10.33 11.06
CA LEU A 117 6.81 9.32 10.40
C LEU A 117 7.99 8.87 11.28
N GLU A 118 8.63 9.80 11.99
CA GLU A 118 9.66 9.50 13.00
C GLU A 118 9.10 8.62 14.13
N SER A 119 7.96 9.00 14.71
CA SER A 119 7.26 8.25 15.76
C SER A 119 6.92 6.82 15.30
N HIS A 120 6.53 6.66 14.04
CA HIS A 120 6.31 5.34 13.44
C HIS A 120 7.60 4.52 13.44
N LEU A 121 8.76 5.10 13.05
CA LEU A 121 10.04 4.39 13.01
C LEU A 121 10.56 4.02 14.41
N VAL A 122 10.25 4.81 15.46
CA VAL A 122 10.50 4.42 16.85
C VAL A 122 9.74 3.14 17.20
N THR A 123 8.48 3.05 16.79
CA THR A 123 7.63 1.88 17.01
C THR A 123 8.04 0.70 16.13
N TYR A 124 8.44 0.97 14.90
CA TYR A 124 8.88 -0.01 13.91
C TYR A 124 10.15 -0.73 14.37
N GLN A 125 11.15 -0.01 14.87
CA GLN A 125 12.41 -0.62 15.31
C GLN A 125 12.94 -0.03 16.64
N SER A 126 13.39 1.24 16.63
CA SER A 126 14.00 1.86 17.81
C SER A 126 14.17 3.38 17.66
N LYS A 127 14.43 4.08 18.78
CA LYS A 127 14.80 5.49 18.77
C LYS A 127 16.07 5.79 17.95
N GLY A 128 17.06 4.87 17.97
CA GLY A 128 18.29 5.02 17.18
C GLY A 128 18.02 4.98 15.68
N TYR A 129 17.10 4.09 15.25
CA TYR A 129 16.68 4.00 13.86
C TYR A 129 15.90 5.25 13.40
N ALA A 130 15.01 5.75 14.22
CA ALA A 130 14.29 6.99 13.96
C ALA A 130 15.22 8.22 13.89
N ARG A 131 16.29 8.28 14.71
CA ARG A 131 17.29 9.34 14.62
C ARG A 131 18.03 9.37 13.28
N ARG A 132 18.33 8.20 12.69
CA ARG A 132 18.92 8.12 11.35
C ARG A 132 18.02 8.80 10.31
N TYR A 133 16.72 8.50 10.36
CA TYR A 133 15.71 9.16 9.52
C TYR A 133 15.71 10.67 9.75
N ARG A 134 15.60 11.09 11.00
CA ARG A 134 15.51 12.49 11.37
C ARG A 134 16.71 13.31 10.89
N SER A 135 17.92 12.78 11.06
CA SER A 135 19.15 13.46 10.61
C SER A 135 19.13 13.79 9.13
N LEU A 136 18.79 12.84 8.27
CA LEU A 136 18.77 13.09 6.81
C LEU A 136 17.67 14.09 6.41
N VAL A 137 16.53 14.05 7.08
CA VAL A 137 15.42 14.99 6.82
C VAL A 137 15.78 16.40 7.28
N ASP A 138 16.44 16.54 8.44
CA ASP A 138 16.90 17.84 8.97
C ASP A 138 17.99 18.46 8.07
N ASP A 139 18.91 17.64 7.55
CA ASP A 139 19.91 18.09 6.58
C ASP A 139 19.24 18.63 5.31
N ALA A 140 18.24 17.92 4.80
CA ALA A 140 17.46 18.34 3.65
C ALA A 140 16.67 19.63 3.92
N GLN A 141 16.02 19.72 5.07
CA GLN A 141 15.30 20.93 5.49
C GLN A 141 16.22 22.13 5.62
N THR A 142 17.42 21.93 6.14
CA THR A 142 18.43 22.99 6.29
C THR A 142 18.88 23.49 4.91
N ALA A 143 19.18 22.59 3.98
CA ALA A 143 19.56 22.93 2.61
C ALA A 143 18.44 23.69 1.88
N GLU A 144 17.21 23.21 1.96
CA GLU A 144 16.05 23.82 1.30
C GLU A 144 15.67 25.17 1.88
N SER A 145 15.76 25.34 3.21
CA SER A 145 15.45 26.59 3.91
C SER A 145 16.37 27.76 3.51
N GLY A 146 17.54 27.46 2.93
CA GLY A 146 18.42 28.45 2.32
C GLY A 146 17.85 29.10 1.05
N ILE A 147 16.81 28.52 0.45
CA ILE A 147 16.17 29.02 -0.77
C ILE A 147 14.98 29.91 -0.39
N LYS A 148 14.98 31.15 -0.85
CA LYS A 148 13.89 32.09 -0.57
C LYS A 148 12.58 31.65 -1.22
N GLY A 149 11.49 31.63 -0.43
CA GLY A 149 10.15 31.36 -0.91
C GLY A 149 9.85 29.86 -1.11
N THR A 150 10.66 28.97 -0.53
CA THR A 150 10.38 27.53 -0.54
C THR A 150 9.15 27.19 0.36
N ASP A 151 8.41 26.17 -0.07
CA ASP A 151 7.31 25.55 0.68
C ASP A 151 7.72 24.22 1.34
N LEU A 152 9.02 23.92 1.41
CA LEU A 152 9.61 22.68 1.94
C LEU A 152 9.16 21.42 1.21
N ARG A 153 8.84 21.51 -0.08
CA ARG A 153 8.38 20.37 -0.89
C ARG A 153 9.42 19.26 -1.06
N LEU A 154 10.71 19.65 -1.18
CA LEU A 154 11.81 18.68 -1.25
C LEU A 154 11.95 17.93 0.08
N THR A 155 11.91 18.64 1.19
CA THR A 155 11.95 18.07 2.53
C THR A 155 10.81 17.09 2.75
N LEU A 156 9.59 17.45 2.33
CA LEU A 156 8.43 16.57 2.41
C LEU A 156 8.58 15.31 1.54
N ALA A 157 9.05 15.47 0.30
CA ALA A 157 9.31 14.36 -0.61
C ALA A 157 10.34 13.38 -0.04
N ILE A 158 11.46 13.91 0.51
CA ILE A 158 12.49 13.12 1.16
C ILE A 158 11.94 12.41 2.39
N ALA A 159 11.21 13.11 3.24
CA ALA A 159 10.64 12.54 4.46
C ALA A 159 9.73 11.34 4.16
N GLN A 160 8.85 11.46 3.18
CA GLN A 160 7.91 10.40 2.80
C GLN A 160 8.61 9.22 2.11
N SER A 161 9.47 9.49 1.14
CA SER A 161 10.17 8.47 0.36
C SER A 161 11.18 7.70 1.22
N TYR A 162 11.95 8.40 2.03
CA TYR A 162 12.92 7.76 2.93
C TYR A 162 12.25 6.91 4.00
N HIS A 163 11.14 7.39 4.59
CA HIS A 163 10.34 6.60 5.51
C HIS A 163 9.83 5.30 4.85
N LYS A 164 9.36 5.37 3.59
CA LYS A 164 8.86 4.22 2.84
C LYS A 164 9.96 3.18 2.61
N LEU A 165 11.19 3.61 2.32
CA LEU A 165 12.36 2.73 2.19
C LEU A 165 12.78 2.13 3.53
N LEU A 166 12.69 2.88 4.64
CA LEU A 166 13.06 2.41 5.97
C LEU A 166 12.02 1.48 6.59
N ALA A 167 10.73 1.68 6.30
CA ALA A 167 9.62 0.94 6.92
C ALA A 167 9.10 -0.18 6.01
N VAL A 168 9.96 -1.11 5.65
CA VAL A 168 9.60 -2.27 4.82
C VAL A 168 8.71 -3.24 5.62
N LYS A 169 7.69 -3.82 4.95
CA LYS A 169 6.84 -4.86 5.54
C LYS A 169 7.57 -6.19 5.60
N ASP A 170 8.25 -6.41 6.71
CA ASP A 170 9.02 -7.62 6.98
C ASP A 170 8.38 -8.53 8.02
N GLU A 171 9.07 -9.61 8.38
CA GLU A 171 8.59 -10.60 9.33
C GLU A 171 8.35 -10.00 10.72
N TYR A 172 9.20 -9.08 11.16
CA TYR A 172 9.04 -8.38 12.45
C TYR A 172 7.86 -7.42 12.42
N GLU A 173 7.68 -6.70 11.31
CA GLU A 173 6.55 -5.78 11.14
C GLU A 173 5.23 -6.53 11.02
N VAL A 174 5.20 -7.64 10.28
CA VAL A 174 4.04 -8.53 10.23
C VAL A 174 3.69 -9.03 11.63
N ALA A 175 4.68 -9.49 12.41
CA ALA A 175 4.47 -9.93 13.79
C ALA A 175 3.92 -8.81 14.68
N ARG A 176 4.46 -7.59 14.55
CA ARG A 176 4.00 -6.40 15.28
C ARG A 176 2.54 -6.09 14.97
N LEU A 177 2.18 -6.03 13.68
CA LEU A 177 0.82 -5.72 13.24
C LEU A 177 -0.21 -6.71 13.78
N TYR A 178 0.10 -8.01 13.78
CA TYR A 178 -0.79 -9.04 14.33
C TYR A 178 -0.86 -9.07 15.86
N THR A 179 0.07 -8.42 16.56
CA THR A 179 0.10 -8.31 18.02
C THR A 179 -0.31 -6.93 18.53
N ASP A 180 -0.54 -5.98 17.62
CA ASP A 180 -0.98 -4.62 17.95
C ASP A 180 -2.38 -4.63 18.61
N LYS A 181 -2.56 -3.74 19.60
CA LYS A 181 -3.82 -3.58 20.31
C LYS A 181 -4.97 -3.23 19.38
N ARG A 182 -4.71 -2.37 18.38
CA ARG A 182 -5.71 -1.95 17.38
C ARG A 182 -6.23 -3.12 16.56
N PHE A 183 -5.35 -4.07 16.20
CA PHE A 183 -5.77 -5.28 15.49
C PHE A 183 -6.74 -6.10 16.33
N LYS A 184 -6.46 -6.29 17.62
CA LYS A 184 -7.33 -7.00 18.54
C LYS A 184 -8.66 -6.29 18.73
N GLU A 185 -8.64 -4.98 18.96
CA GLU A 185 -9.85 -4.14 19.10
C GLU A 185 -10.70 -4.18 17.80
N SER A 186 -10.08 -4.15 16.63
CA SER A 186 -10.77 -4.29 15.35
C SER A 186 -11.47 -5.65 15.21
N LEU A 187 -10.82 -6.74 15.64
CA LEU A 187 -11.46 -8.06 15.64
C LEU A 187 -12.64 -8.13 16.61
N GLU A 188 -12.48 -7.62 17.82
CA GLU A 188 -13.53 -7.63 18.85
C GLU A 188 -14.73 -6.76 18.45
N SER A 189 -14.51 -5.68 17.70
CA SER A 189 -15.60 -4.85 17.15
C SER A 189 -16.33 -5.49 15.96
N THR A 190 -15.61 -6.30 15.17
CA THR A 190 -16.14 -6.90 13.95
C THR A 190 -16.86 -8.23 14.22
N PHE A 191 -16.34 -9.02 15.15
CA PHE A 191 -16.85 -10.38 15.42
C PHE A 191 -17.42 -10.47 16.83
N LYS A 192 -18.65 -10.96 16.96
CA LYS A 192 -19.30 -11.26 18.22
C LYS A 192 -19.20 -12.77 18.54
N GLY A 193 -18.86 -13.10 19.79
CA GLY A 193 -18.77 -14.50 20.26
C GLY A 193 -17.34 -15.07 20.17
N SER A 194 -17.23 -16.40 20.32
CA SER A 194 -15.92 -17.07 20.28
C SER A 194 -15.48 -17.34 18.85
N TYR A 195 -14.28 -16.95 18.50
CA TYR A 195 -13.69 -17.19 17.19
C TYR A 195 -12.28 -17.79 17.29
N ARG A 196 -11.87 -18.50 16.25
CA ARG A 196 -10.50 -19.03 16.12
C ARG A 196 -9.80 -18.32 14.99
N LEU A 197 -8.69 -17.66 15.30
CA LEU A 197 -7.84 -17.04 14.28
C LEU A 197 -6.88 -18.06 13.68
N LYS A 198 -6.77 -18.06 12.36
CA LYS A 198 -5.73 -18.74 11.60
C LYS A 198 -5.02 -17.71 10.73
N VAL A 199 -3.71 -17.71 10.75
CA VAL A 199 -2.89 -16.79 9.94
C VAL A 199 -2.26 -17.57 8.80
N ASN A 200 -2.51 -17.15 7.57
CA ASN A 200 -1.92 -17.76 6.39
C ASN A 200 -0.59 -17.08 6.07
N LEU A 201 0.52 -17.77 6.29
CA LEU A 201 1.87 -17.27 6.10
C LEU A 201 2.65 -18.14 5.12
N ALA A 202 3.62 -17.54 4.47
CA ALA A 202 4.65 -18.21 3.68
C ALA A 202 6.04 -17.83 4.24
N PRO A 203 6.46 -18.41 5.39
CA PRO A 203 7.75 -18.06 5.98
C PRO A 203 8.89 -18.38 5.00
N PRO A 204 9.85 -17.47 4.76
CA PRO A 204 10.94 -17.68 3.82
C PRO A 204 11.76 -18.95 4.08
N ILE A 205 11.91 -19.31 5.36
CA ILE A 205 12.68 -20.50 5.80
C ILE A 205 11.93 -21.81 5.50
N MET A 206 10.59 -21.78 5.42
CA MET A 206 9.74 -22.98 5.25
C MET A 206 9.07 -23.09 3.88
N SER A 207 9.17 -22.06 3.07
CA SER A 207 8.45 -21.94 1.80
C SER A 207 9.40 -22.16 0.64
N LYS A 208 9.42 -23.37 0.09
CA LYS A 208 10.08 -23.62 -1.21
C LYS A 208 9.10 -23.24 -2.32
N PRO A 209 9.54 -22.48 -3.33
CA PRO A 209 8.71 -22.20 -4.49
C PRO A 209 8.32 -23.53 -5.17
N ASN A 210 7.06 -23.66 -5.54
CA ASN A 210 6.63 -24.79 -6.35
C ASN A 210 7.24 -24.64 -7.75
N LEU A 211 8.14 -25.54 -8.12
CA LEU A 211 8.87 -25.51 -9.40
C LEU A 211 7.96 -25.48 -10.66
N LYS A 212 6.68 -25.88 -10.54
CA LYS A 212 5.74 -25.88 -11.67
C LYS A 212 5.05 -24.54 -11.90
N ASN A 213 4.77 -23.77 -10.85
CA ASN A 213 3.92 -22.55 -10.95
C ASN A 213 4.57 -21.31 -10.36
N ASN A 214 5.81 -21.38 -9.91
CA ASN A 214 6.52 -20.29 -9.21
C ASN A 214 5.72 -19.62 -8.08
N THR A 215 4.75 -20.35 -7.51
CA THR A 215 3.88 -19.86 -6.43
C THR A 215 4.36 -20.36 -5.08
N ILE A 216 4.45 -19.45 -4.12
CA ILE A 216 4.79 -19.79 -2.74
C ILE A 216 3.51 -20.24 -2.03
N GLN A 217 3.46 -21.50 -1.59
CA GLN A 217 2.30 -22.01 -0.86
C GLN A 217 2.23 -21.42 0.55
N LYS A 218 1.15 -20.71 0.84
CA LYS A 218 0.83 -20.24 2.19
C LYS A 218 0.33 -21.42 3.03
N ARG A 219 0.79 -21.49 4.27
CA ARG A 219 0.32 -22.46 5.27
C ARG A 219 -0.49 -21.75 6.35
N ALA A 220 -1.56 -22.40 6.81
CA ALA A 220 -2.40 -21.90 7.89
C ALA A 220 -1.79 -22.27 9.25
N PHE A 221 -1.51 -21.26 10.06
CA PHE A 221 -1.00 -21.41 11.41
C PHE A 221 -2.10 -21.08 12.42
N GLY A 222 -2.24 -21.89 13.47
CA GLY A 222 -3.21 -21.67 14.54
C GLY A 222 -2.74 -20.65 15.58
N GLY A 223 -3.47 -20.57 16.70
CA GLY A 223 -3.25 -19.56 17.75
C GLY A 223 -1.85 -19.50 18.35
N TRP A 224 -1.07 -20.59 18.32
CA TRP A 224 0.31 -20.62 18.83
C TRP A 224 1.25 -19.63 18.13
N ILE A 225 0.96 -19.28 16.86
CA ILE A 225 1.77 -18.35 16.08
C ILE A 225 1.83 -16.96 16.74
N PHE A 226 0.79 -16.54 17.44
CA PHE A 226 0.75 -15.26 18.14
C PHE A 226 1.76 -15.16 19.29
N THR A 227 2.11 -16.29 19.90
CA THR A 227 3.20 -16.33 20.90
C THR A 227 4.55 -16.08 20.23
N LEU A 228 4.78 -16.72 19.09
CA LEU A 228 5.98 -16.46 18.28
C LEU A 228 6.03 -14.99 17.81
N PHE A 229 4.91 -14.42 17.37
CA PHE A 229 4.85 -13.01 16.97
C PHE A 229 5.20 -12.06 18.12
N ARG A 230 4.74 -12.34 19.35
CA ARG A 230 5.13 -11.55 20.53
C ARG A 230 6.63 -11.58 20.76
N LEU A 231 7.25 -12.76 20.65
CA LEU A 231 8.72 -12.91 20.75
C LEU A 231 9.42 -12.12 19.64
N MET A 232 8.99 -12.25 18.40
CA MET A 232 9.56 -11.50 17.27
C MET A 232 9.43 -9.99 17.47
N THR A 233 8.30 -9.52 18.00
CA THR A 233 8.11 -8.10 18.29
C THR A 233 9.10 -7.58 19.34
N LEU A 234 9.49 -8.39 20.32
CA LEU A 234 10.54 -8.04 21.28
C LEU A 234 11.93 -7.99 20.60
N LEU A 235 12.17 -8.92 19.68
CA LEU A 235 13.42 -9.01 18.93
C LEU A 235 13.58 -7.99 17.80
N ARG A 236 12.57 -7.14 17.54
CA ARG A 236 12.64 -6.13 16.48
C ARG A 236 13.87 -5.20 16.54
N ARG A 237 14.45 -5.04 17.73
CA ARG A 237 15.66 -4.20 17.95
C ARG A 237 16.92 -4.79 17.32
N ILE A 238 16.97 -6.10 17.11
CA ILE A 238 18.12 -6.76 16.47
C ILE A 238 18.03 -6.74 14.94
N ARG A 239 16.92 -6.23 14.38
CA ARG A 239 16.70 -6.09 12.94
C ARG A 239 17.90 -5.41 12.27
N GLY A 240 18.44 -6.06 11.24
CA GLY A 240 19.61 -5.58 10.49
C GLY A 240 20.95 -5.73 11.23
N SER A 241 20.99 -6.21 12.48
CA SER A 241 22.21 -6.53 13.20
C SER A 241 22.78 -7.87 12.74
N VAL A 242 23.97 -8.24 13.24
CA VAL A 242 24.59 -9.55 12.97
C VAL A 242 23.79 -10.72 13.55
N PHE A 243 22.93 -10.46 14.53
CA PHE A 243 22.05 -11.44 15.17
C PHE A 243 20.68 -11.57 14.51
N ASP A 244 20.41 -10.79 13.45
CA ASP A 244 19.14 -10.87 12.71
C ASP A 244 19.17 -12.08 11.75
N PRO A 245 18.36 -13.13 11.97
CA PRO A 245 18.36 -14.32 11.12
C PRO A 245 17.90 -14.04 9.69
N PHE A 246 17.18 -12.94 9.46
CA PHE A 246 16.67 -12.55 8.15
C PHE A 246 17.61 -11.63 7.37
N ARG A 247 18.66 -11.10 8.01
CA ARG A 247 19.60 -10.12 7.44
C ARG A 247 20.19 -10.54 6.10
N TYR A 248 20.47 -11.84 5.95
CA TYR A 248 21.22 -12.39 4.82
C TYR A 248 20.32 -12.82 3.66
N SER A 249 19.01 -12.62 3.74
CA SER A 249 18.13 -12.86 2.60
C SER A 249 18.43 -11.87 1.46
N LYS A 250 18.27 -12.33 0.21
CA LYS A 250 18.55 -11.49 -0.98
C LYS A 250 17.75 -10.18 -0.95
N ASP A 251 16.48 -10.28 -0.55
CA ASP A 251 15.59 -9.12 -0.50
C ASP A 251 16.08 -8.09 0.53
N ARG A 252 16.55 -8.54 1.70
CA ARG A 252 17.09 -7.66 2.75
C ARG A 252 18.39 -6.96 2.36
N VAL A 253 19.27 -7.68 1.67
CA VAL A 253 20.52 -7.09 1.15
C VAL A 253 20.17 -6.01 0.10
N PHE A 254 19.21 -6.30 -0.76
CA PHE A 254 18.72 -5.35 -1.77
C PHE A 254 18.09 -4.10 -1.12
N ASP A 255 17.17 -4.29 -0.15
CA ASP A 255 16.53 -3.19 0.58
C ASP A 255 17.57 -2.28 1.24
N GLN A 256 18.58 -2.87 1.91
CA GLN A 256 19.65 -2.11 2.54
C GLN A 256 20.51 -1.34 1.52
N GLN A 257 20.65 -1.86 0.31
CA GLN A 257 21.36 -1.17 -0.75
C GLN A 257 20.55 0.00 -1.30
N LEU A 258 19.25 -0.18 -1.49
CA LEU A 258 18.34 0.91 -1.88
C LEU A 258 18.39 2.06 -0.87
N VAL A 259 18.30 1.75 0.42
CA VAL A 259 18.40 2.77 1.48
C VAL A 259 19.72 3.53 1.40
N ARG A 260 20.87 2.85 1.27
CA ARG A 260 22.18 3.51 1.15
C ARG A 260 22.30 4.38 -0.10
N ASN A 261 21.83 3.87 -1.24
CA ASN A 261 21.85 4.62 -2.49
C ASN A 261 20.98 5.88 -2.38
N TYR A 262 19.82 5.76 -1.72
CA TYR A 262 18.94 6.91 -1.51
C TYR A 262 19.57 7.97 -0.60
N GLU A 263 20.18 7.56 0.51
CA GLU A 263 20.91 8.47 1.41
C GLU A 263 22.03 9.23 0.66
N GLN A 264 22.78 8.53 -0.16
CA GLN A 264 23.82 9.16 -0.99
C GLN A 264 23.22 10.13 -2.01
N THR A 265 22.12 9.75 -2.66
CA THR A 265 21.41 10.61 -3.62
C THR A 265 20.93 11.88 -2.94
N VAL A 266 20.26 11.78 -1.78
CA VAL A 266 19.78 12.93 -1.03
C VAL A 266 20.93 13.83 -0.59
N SER A 267 22.04 13.26 -0.10
CA SER A 267 23.22 14.05 0.28
C SER A 267 23.79 14.84 -0.90
N ASN A 268 23.86 14.22 -2.07
CA ASN A 268 24.33 14.89 -3.30
C ASN A 268 23.35 16.00 -3.74
N LEU A 269 22.04 15.75 -3.67
CA LEU A 269 21.02 16.76 -3.99
C LEU A 269 21.13 17.97 -3.05
N CYS A 270 21.26 17.76 -1.75
CA CYS A 270 21.38 18.83 -0.76
C CYS A 270 22.66 19.66 -0.98
N ALA A 271 23.78 19.01 -1.30
CA ALA A 271 25.06 19.70 -1.55
C ALA A 271 25.03 20.62 -2.78
N GLY A 272 24.25 20.29 -3.81
CA GLY A 272 24.11 21.06 -5.04
C GLY A 272 22.80 21.84 -5.16
N LEU A 273 22.02 21.98 -4.09
CA LEU A 273 20.68 22.54 -4.15
C LEU A 273 20.68 24.05 -4.41
N SER A 274 19.82 24.47 -5.34
CA SER A 274 19.63 25.87 -5.71
C SER A 274 18.17 26.12 -6.12
N ALA A 275 17.75 27.38 -6.20
CA ALA A 275 16.41 27.73 -6.65
C ALA A 275 16.11 27.22 -8.09
N SER A 276 17.12 27.11 -8.94
CA SER A 276 16.97 26.67 -10.34
C SER A 276 16.77 25.16 -10.50
N ASN A 277 17.20 24.34 -9.54
CA ASN A 277 17.12 22.88 -9.61
C ASN A 277 16.20 22.25 -8.56
N LEU A 278 15.53 23.04 -7.71
CA LEU A 278 14.68 22.56 -6.63
C LEU A 278 13.55 21.62 -7.12
N GLU A 279 12.94 21.94 -8.26
CA GLU A 279 11.87 21.11 -8.82
C GLU A 279 12.41 19.73 -9.26
N ALA A 280 13.48 19.73 -10.03
CA ALA A 280 14.13 18.49 -10.47
C ALA A 280 14.65 17.66 -9.27
N ALA A 281 15.24 18.30 -8.26
CA ALA A 281 15.67 17.64 -7.03
C ALA A 281 14.49 17.00 -6.29
N THR A 282 13.33 17.65 -6.25
CA THR A 282 12.09 17.11 -5.64
C THR A 282 11.58 15.90 -6.43
N GLU A 283 11.59 15.95 -7.76
CA GLU A 283 11.20 14.80 -8.59
C GLU A 283 12.13 13.60 -8.37
N ILE A 284 13.45 13.83 -8.34
CA ILE A 284 14.42 12.76 -8.06
C ILE A 284 14.19 12.15 -6.67
N ALA A 285 13.90 12.97 -5.67
CA ALA A 285 13.64 12.49 -4.30
C ALA A 285 12.38 11.63 -4.18
N LEU A 286 11.45 11.67 -5.13
CA LEU A 286 10.23 10.88 -5.19
C LEU A 286 10.39 9.52 -5.90
N LEU A 287 11.57 9.23 -6.48
CA LEU A 287 11.83 8.04 -7.32
C LEU A 287 12.32 6.76 -6.60
N PRO A 288 12.28 6.57 -5.29
CA PRO A 288 12.74 5.32 -4.66
C PRO A 288 11.81 4.13 -4.91
#